data_25f87529ba1ae317f6e738ed70cc4a0f
#
_entry.id   25f87529ba1ae317f6e738ed70cc4a0f
#
_cell.length_a   1.000
_cell.length_b   1.000
_cell.length_c   1.000
_cell.angle_alpha   90.00
_cell.angle_beta   90.00
_cell.angle_gamma   90.00
#
_symmetry.space_group_name_H-M   'P 1'
#
loop_
_entity.id
_entity.type
_entity.pdbx_description
1 polymer ?
#
loop_
_entity_poly.entity_id
_entity_poly.type
_entity_poly.pdbx_seq_one_letter_code
_entity_poly.pdbx_strand_id
1 'polypeptide(L)'
;MFDTIVVATDGSDSVRRAVDVAVDVAARFDAEVHAVYVVDSGEVESTPDEVRDDLRDALDDHGEDALDQVTDAAAARDADLDITTEVREGRPAPEIAGYARQVDADVVAMGTRGRHGENRFLIGSVAERVVRTCPIPVLTVRQLTDEDPRRTTI
;
A
#
# COMPACT_ATOMS: atom_id res chain seq x y z
N MET A 1 -13.99 16.29 -0.20
CA MET A 1 -12.83 16.30 -1.09
C MET A 1 -12.11 14.97 -1.09
N PHE A 2 -11.75 14.44 0.07
CA PHE A 2 -11.22 13.07 0.16
C PHE A 2 -12.33 12.14 0.65
N ASP A 3 -13.06 11.57 -0.29
CA ASP A 3 -14.15 10.63 0.01
C ASP A 3 -13.72 9.18 -0.10
N THR A 4 -12.72 8.91 -0.96
CA THR A 4 -12.21 7.56 -1.20
C THR A 4 -10.67 7.58 -1.26
N ILE A 5 -10.04 6.78 -0.41
CA ILE A 5 -8.59 6.67 -0.31
C ILE A 5 -8.18 5.23 -0.62
N VAL A 6 -7.29 5.05 -1.59
CA VAL A 6 -6.65 3.76 -1.84
C VAL A 6 -5.33 3.70 -1.07
N VAL A 7 -5.13 2.64 -0.32
CA VAL A 7 -3.86 2.36 0.38
C VAL A 7 -3.23 1.14 -0.26
N ALA A 8 -2.07 1.31 -0.87
CA ALA A 8 -1.30 0.21 -1.41
C ALA A 8 -0.32 -0.30 -0.36
N THR A 9 -0.40 -1.58 -0.05
CA THR A 9 0.48 -2.22 0.93
C THR A 9 1.12 -3.47 0.35
N ASP A 10 2.36 -3.73 0.75
CA ASP A 10 3.06 -5.00 0.51
C ASP A 10 3.31 -5.79 1.80
N GLY A 11 2.77 -5.31 2.92
CA GLY A 11 2.90 -5.94 4.23
C GLY A 11 4.25 -5.71 4.92
N SER A 12 5.17 -4.98 4.29
CA SER A 12 6.48 -4.70 4.88
C SER A 12 6.41 -3.67 6.00
N ASP A 13 7.43 -3.66 6.85
CA ASP A 13 7.58 -2.61 7.86
C ASP A 13 7.74 -1.22 7.22
N SER A 14 8.25 -1.16 6.00
CA SER A 14 8.44 0.09 5.24
C SER A 14 7.15 0.81 4.90
N VAL A 15 6.00 0.14 4.96
CA VAL A 15 4.70 0.74 4.61
C VAL A 15 3.87 1.14 5.83
N ARG A 16 4.26 0.76 7.03
CA ARG A 16 3.46 1.00 8.25
C ARG A 16 3.07 2.45 8.45
N ARG A 17 4.03 3.35 8.33
CA ARG A 17 3.75 4.79 8.50
C ARG A 17 2.80 5.31 7.44
N ALA A 18 2.91 4.82 6.20
CA ALA A 18 2.00 5.18 5.12
C ALA A 18 0.57 4.74 5.44
N VAL A 19 0.39 3.54 5.97
CA VAL A 19 -0.91 3.04 6.41
C VAL A 19 -1.48 3.93 7.52
N ASP A 20 -0.69 4.24 8.53
CA ASP A 20 -1.13 5.08 9.67
C ASP A 20 -1.56 6.48 9.20
N VAL A 21 -0.79 7.09 8.30
CA VAL A 21 -1.10 8.41 7.74
C VAL A 21 -2.38 8.36 6.90
N ALA A 22 -2.53 7.34 6.06
CA ALA A 22 -3.72 7.17 5.23
C ALA A 22 -5.00 6.99 6.08
N VAL A 23 -4.91 6.18 7.11
CA VAL A 23 -6.01 5.93 8.05
C VAL A 23 -6.37 7.21 8.83
N ASP A 24 -5.37 7.98 9.26
CA ASP A 24 -5.59 9.25 9.94
C ASP A 24 -6.29 10.26 9.01
N VAL A 25 -5.87 10.34 7.76
CA VAL A 25 -6.54 11.20 6.76
C VAL A 25 -7.98 10.74 6.54
N ALA A 26 -8.20 9.43 6.38
CA ALA A 26 -9.54 8.88 6.18
C ALA A 26 -10.47 9.20 7.37
N ALA A 27 -9.98 9.05 8.59
CA ALA A 27 -10.76 9.36 9.78
C ALA A 27 -11.13 10.85 9.85
N ARG A 28 -10.21 11.74 9.45
CA ARG A 28 -10.46 13.19 9.47
C ARG A 28 -11.46 13.67 8.44
N PHE A 29 -11.52 13.00 7.29
CA PHE A 29 -12.41 13.38 6.19
C PHE A 29 -13.66 12.51 6.09
N ASP A 30 -13.82 11.55 7.00
CA ASP A 30 -14.89 10.54 6.93
C ASP A 30 -14.90 9.82 5.57
N ALA A 31 -13.69 9.43 5.11
CA ALA A 31 -13.48 8.78 3.83
C ALA A 31 -13.50 7.26 3.97
N GLU A 32 -13.93 6.57 2.92
CA GLU A 32 -13.75 5.12 2.84
C GLU A 32 -12.32 4.77 2.44
N VAL A 33 -11.82 3.64 2.94
CA VAL A 33 -10.48 3.14 2.65
C VAL A 33 -10.58 1.87 1.81
N HIS A 34 -9.86 1.85 0.70
CA HIS A 34 -9.67 0.68 -0.13
C HIS A 34 -8.20 0.25 -0.02
N ALA A 35 -7.96 -0.83 0.71
CA ALA A 35 -6.61 -1.38 0.84
C ALA A 35 -6.38 -2.41 -0.25
N VAL A 36 -5.28 -2.28 -0.99
CA VAL A 36 -4.92 -3.18 -2.08
C VAL A 36 -3.53 -3.78 -1.86
N TYR A 37 -3.46 -5.08 -2.07
CA TYR A 37 -2.21 -5.84 -2.15
C TYR A 37 -2.11 -6.45 -3.55
N VAL A 38 -0.96 -6.29 -4.20
CA VAL A 38 -0.72 -6.84 -5.53
C VAL A 38 0.29 -7.97 -5.44
N VAL A 39 -0.14 -9.16 -5.86
CA VAL A 39 0.75 -10.30 -6.12
C VAL A 39 1.51 -9.98 -7.41
N ASP A 40 2.82 -9.80 -7.32
CA ASP A 40 3.65 -9.42 -8.46
C ASP A 40 3.79 -10.56 -9.45
N SER A 41 3.16 -10.43 -10.62
CA SER A 41 3.19 -11.44 -11.66
C SER A 41 4.61 -11.71 -12.18
N GLY A 42 5.48 -10.71 -12.18
CA GLY A 42 6.88 -10.87 -12.57
C GLY A 42 7.64 -11.78 -11.60
N GLU A 43 7.36 -11.67 -10.30
CA GLU A 43 7.95 -12.55 -9.28
C GLU A 43 7.46 -14.00 -9.46
N VAL A 44 6.17 -14.19 -9.72
CA VAL A 44 5.57 -15.51 -9.96
C VAL A 44 6.11 -16.14 -11.24
N GLU A 45 6.15 -15.39 -12.33
CA GLU A 45 6.61 -15.88 -13.65
C GLU A 45 8.09 -16.23 -13.68
N SER A 46 8.92 -15.53 -12.88
CA SER A 46 10.36 -15.82 -12.77
C SER A 46 10.69 -17.06 -11.94
N THR A 47 9.69 -17.64 -11.29
CA THR A 47 9.83 -18.82 -10.45
C THR A 47 9.64 -20.09 -11.27
N PRO A 48 10.41 -21.19 -11.02
CA PRO A 48 10.20 -22.46 -11.69
C PRO A 48 8.76 -22.99 -11.56
N ASP A 49 8.24 -23.57 -12.64
CA ASP A 49 6.85 -24.05 -12.72
C ASP A 49 6.45 -24.97 -11.56
N GLU A 50 7.38 -25.81 -11.08
CA GLU A 50 7.14 -26.83 -10.04
C GLU A 50 6.75 -26.23 -8.69
N VAL A 51 7.19 -24.98 -8.41
CA VAL A 51 6.94 -24.30 -7.12
C VAL A 51 6.11 -23.03 -7.29
N ARG A 52 5.67 -22.76 -8.51
CA ARG A 52 4.93 -21.51 -8.83
C ARG A 52 3.60 -21.40 -8.09
N ASP A 53 2.84 -22.50 -8.04
CA ASP A 53 1.56 -22.53 -7.32
C ASP A 53 1.76 -22.34 -5.80
N ASP A 54 2.79 -22.97 -5.24
CA ASP A 54 3.13 -22.80 -3.82
C ASP A 54 3.53 -21.37 -3.50
N LEU A 55 4.29 -20.73 -4.39
CA LEU A 55 4.66 -19.32 -4.25
C LEU A 55 3.42 -18.42 -4.33
N ARG A 56 2.53 -18.68 -5.29
CA ARG A 56 1.31 -17.89 -5.45
C ARG A 56 0.44 -17.97 -4.18
N ASP A 57 0.25 -19.18 -3.65
CA ASP A 57 -0.50 -19.41 -2.41
C ASP A 57 0.16 -18.66 -1.22
N ALA A 58 1.48 -18.72 -1.11
CA ALA A 58 2.21 -18.01 -0.07
C ALA A 58 2.08 -16.49 -0.19
N LEU A 59 2.09 -15.96 -1.41
CA LEU A 59 1.91 -14.54 -1.66
C LEU A 59 0.47 -14.09 -1.38
N ASP A 60 -0.51 -14.92 -1.69
CA ASP A 60 -1.92 -14.65 -1.35
C ASP A 60 -2.10 -14.60 0.17
N ASP A 61 -1.57 -15.56 0.91
CA ASP A 61 -1.61 -15.57 2.38
C ASP A 61 -0.91 -14.34 2.97
N HIS A 62 0.25 -13.97 2.43
CA HIS A 62 0.97 -12.76 2.84
C HIS A 62 0.13 -11.51 2.55
N GLY A 63 -0.57 -11.48 1.42
CA GLY A 63 -1.46 -10.40 1.05
C GLY A 63 -2.63 -10.23 2.02
N GLU A 64 -3.25 -11.34 2.43
CA GLU A 64 -4.31 -11.31 3.42
C GLU A 64 -3.80 -10.76 4.76
N ASP A 65 -2.64 -11.19 5.22
CA ASP A 65 -2.01 -10.67 6.43
C ASP A 65 -1.70 -9.17 6.32
N ALA A 66 -1.21 -8.74 5.17
CA ALA A 66 -0.91 -7.33 4.90
C ALA A 66 -2.19 -6.47 4.95
N LEU A 67 -3.28 -6.96 4.38
CA LEU A 67 -4.56 -6.27 4.39
C LEU A 67 -5.20 -6.25 5.78
N ASP A 68 -5.04 -7.32 6.56
CA ASP A 68 -5.47 -7.36 7.97
C ASP A 68 -4.76 -6.29 8.80
N GLN A 69 -3.48 -6.03 8.54
CA GLN A 69 -2.75 -4.94 9.21
C GLN A 69 -3.37 -3.58 8.94
N VAL A 70 -3.84 -3.33 7.73
CA VAL A 70 -4.54 -2.08 7.39
C VAL A 70 -5.88 -2.00 8.11
N THR A 71 -6.64 -3.08 8.09
CA THR A 71 -7.93 -3.17 8.79
C THR A 71 -7.77 -2.93 10.29
N ASP A 72 -6.76 -3.53 10.90
CA ASP A 72 -6.47 -3.36 12.33
C ASP A 72 -6.05 -1.92 12.65
N ALA A 73 -5.22 -1.30 11.82
CA ALA A 73 -4.82 0.09 11.98
C ALA A 73 -6.01 1.05 11.88
N ALA A 74 -6.91 0.77 10.96
CA ALA A 74 -8.13 1.55 10.78
C ALA A 74 -9.07 1.41 11.99
N ALA A 75 -9.31 0.20 12.46
CA ALA A 75 -10.16 -0.07 13.62
C ALA A 75 -9.60 0.58 14.90
N ALA A 76 -8.28 0.61 15.05
CA ALA A 76 -7.63 1.26 16.19
C ALA A 76 -7.79 2.79 16.14
N ARG A 77 -7.93 3.38 14.96
CA ARG A 77 -8.11 4.83 14.80
C ARG A 77 -9.57 5.25 14.90
N ASP A 78 -10.44 4.53 14.20
CA ASP A 78 -11.89 4.78 14.17
C ASP A 78 -12.61 3.49 13.79
N ALA A 79 -13.36 2.93 14.72
CA ALA A 79 -14.08 1.66 14.51
C ALA A 79 -15.17 1.75 13.43
N ASP A 80 -15.60 2.97 13.09
CA ASP A 80 -16.65 3.21 12.10
C ASP A 80 -16.12 3.48 10.68
N LEU A 81 -14.79 3.43 10.47
CA LEU A 81 -14.21 3.58 9.14
C LEU A 81 -14.62 2.42 8.23
N ASP A 82 -15.13 2.77 7.05
CA ASP A 82 -15.42 1.80 6.01
C ASP A 82 -14.14 1.35 5.33
N ILE A 83 -13.86 0.05 5.36
CA ILE A 83 -12.68 -0.55 4.76
C ILE A 83 -13.08 -1.66 3.81
N THR A 84 -12.56 -1.58 2.60
CA THR A 84 -12.62 -2.64 1.60
C THR A 84 -11.20 -3.12 1.33
N THR A 85 -11.01 -4.42 1.25
CA THR A 85 -9.72 -5.03 0.95
C THR A 85 -9.77 -5.75 -0.39
N GLU A 86 -8.68 -5.71 -1.15
CA GLU A 86 -8.57 -6.31 -2.47
C GLU A 86 -7.18 -6.91 -2.65
N VAL A 87 -7.13 -8.17 -3.08
CA VAL A 87 -5.91 -8.82 -3.58
C VAL A 87 -5.99 -8.86 -5.11
N ARG A 88 -4.97 -8.35 -5.78
CA ARG A 88 -4.86 -8.38 -7.23
C ARG A 88 -3.58 -9.08 -7.64
N GLU A 89 -3.53 -9.61 -8.84
CA GLU A 89 -2.33 -10.19 -9.42
C GLU A 89 -1.99 -9.45 -10.72
N GLY A 90 -0.75 -9.08 -10.88
CA GLY A 90 -0.28 -8.35 -12.05
C GLY A 90 1.00 -7.59 -11.77
N ARG A 91 1.26 -6.56 -12.54
CA ARG A 91 2.36 -5.65 -12.27
C ARG A 91 1.91 -4.61 -11.24
N PRO A 92 2.65 -4.42 -10.14
CA PRO A 92 2.17 -3.60 -9.03
C PRO A 92 1.71 -2.20 -9.41
N ALA A 93 2.53 -1.41 -10.10
CA ALA A 93 2.18 -0.03 -10.39
C ALA A 93 0.93 0.11 -11.29
N PRO A 94 0.79 -0.59 -12.42
CA PRO A 94 -0.43 -0.55 -13.22
C PRO A 94 -1.67 -1.06 -12.48
N GLU A 95 -1.52 -2.10 -11.65
CA GLU A 95 -2.65 -2.65 -10.87
C GLU A 95 -3.13 -1.67 -9.80
N ILE A 96 -2.21 -1.01 -9.11
CA ILE A 96 -2.56 0.02 -8.12
C ILE A 96 -3.30 1.18 -8.80
N ALA A 97 -2.75 1.71 -9.87
CA ALA A 97 -3.36 2.82 -10.62
C ALA A 97 -4.72 2.42 -11.22
N GLY A 98 -4.83 1.21 -11.76
CA GLY A 98 -6.07 0.67 -12.30
C GLY A 98 -7.16 0.52 -11.25
N TYR A 99 -6.80 -0.02 -10.09
CA TYR A 99 -7.73 -0.16 -8.98
C TYR A 99 -8.20 1.21 -8.46
N ALA A 100 -7.28 2.15 -8.32
CA ALA A 100 -7.63 3.50 -7.88
C ALA A 100 -8.62 4.19 -8.83
N ARG A 101 -8.46 3.99 -10.14
CA ARG A 101 -9.43 4.49 -11.13
C ARG A 101 -10.77 3.76 -11.02
N GLN A 102 -10.75 2.45 -10.81
CA GLN A 102 -11.96 1.62 -10.70
C GLN A 102 -12.86 2.06 -9.55
N VAL A 103 -12.27 2.47 -8.43
CA VAL A 103 -13.02 2.90 -7.23
C VAL A 103 -13.21 4.42 -7.15
N ASP A 104 -12.81 5.15 -8.17
CA ASP A 104 -12.86 6.63 -8.22
C ASP A 104 -12.13 7.26 -7.01
N ALA A 105 -10.93 6.78 -6.72
CA ALA A 105 -10.17 7.27 -5.58
C ALA A 105 -9.76 8.73 -5.74
N ASP A 106 -9.77 9.46 -4.66
CA ASP A 106 -9.31 10.84 -4.59
C ASP A 106 -7.80 10.95 -4.36
N VAL A 107 -7.23 9.93 -3.73
CA VAL A 107 -5.80 9.85 -3.46
C VAL A 107 -5.37 8.39 -3.30
N VAL A 108 -4.14 8.11 -3.73
CA VAL A 108 -3.46 6.84 -3.46
C VAL A 108 -2.37 7.10 -2.44
N ALA A 109 -2.39 6.38 -1.32
CA ALA A 109 -1.36 6.45 -0.30
C ALA A 109 -0.47 5.20 -0.37
N MET A 110 0.83 5.38 -0.29
CA MET A 110 1.78 4.28 -0.33
C MET A 110 3.11 4.68 0.31
N GLY A 111 3.90 3.68 0.67
CA GLY A 111 5.27 3.90 1.14
C GLY A 111 6.19 4.29 -0.01
N THR A 112 7.31 4.92 0.32
CA THR A 112 8.35 5.25 -0.66
C THR A 112 9.21 4.05 -1.02
N ARG A 113 9.17 2.97 -0.22
CA ARG A 113 9.91 1.71 -0.41
C ARG A 113 8.99 0.54 -0.08
N GLY A 114 9.25 -0.61 -0.69
CA GLY A 114 8.57 -1.85 -0.40
C GLY A 114 9.49 -2.86 0.29
N ARG A 115 9.18 -4.15 0.12
CA ARG A 115 9.91 -5.28 0.72
C ARG A 115 11.40 -5.31 0.39
N HIS A 116 11.80 -4.79 -0.77
CA HIS A 116 13.18 -4.80 -1.27
C HIS A 116 13.88 -3.45 -1.07
N GLY A 117 13.37 -2.61 -0.18
CA GLY A 117 13.89 -1.27 0.07
C GLY A 117 15.17 -1.26 0.90
N GLU A 118 16.31 -1.49 0.25
CA GLU A 118 17.63 -1.51 0.91
C GLU A 118 18.21 -0.11 1.14
N ASN A 119 17.81 0.87 0.32
CA ASN A 119 18.34 2.21 0.41
C ASN A 119 17.25 3.22 0.83
N ARG A 120 17.38 3.74 2.04
CA ARG A 120 16.41 4.70 2.63
C ARG A 120 16.35 6.06 1.94
N PHE A 121 17.33 6.39 1.10
CA PHE A 121 17.39 7.68 0.39
C PHE A 121 16.76 7.61 -1.00
N LEU A 122 16.45 6.42 -1.48
CA LEU A 122 15.86 6.24 -2.81
C LEU A 122 14.39 5.87 -2.69
N ILE A 123 13.62 6.39 -3.62
CA ILE A 123 12.24 5.96 -3.79
C ILE A 123 12.24 4.59 -4.49
N GLY A 124 11.39 3.67 -4.04
CA GLY A 124 11.24 2.34 -4.64
C GLY A 124 10.68 2.41 -6.06
N SER A 125 10.96 1.38 -6.86
CA SER A 125 10.54 1.32 -8.26
C SER A 125 9.02 1.38 -8.45
N VAL A 126 8.25 0.73 -7.58
CA VAL A 126 6.79 0.75 -7.63
C VAL A 126 6.26 2.15 -7.32
N ALA A 127 6.74 2.75 -6.23
CA ALA A 127 6.33 4.10 -5.82
C ALA A 127 6.66 5.14 -6.89
N GLU A 128 7.88 5.10 -7.45
CA GLU A 128 8.29 5.98 -8.54
C GLU A 128 7.36 5.85 -9.75
N ARG A 129 7.05 4.61 -10.14
CA ARG A 129 6.20 4.37 -11.30
C ARG A 129 4.77 4.83 -11.07
N VAL A 130 4.22 4.59 -9.88
CA VAL A 130 2.87 5.07 -9.53
C VAL A 130 2.82 6.59 -9.57
N VAL A 131 3.79 7.27 -8.95
CA VAL A 131 3.87 8.74 -8.97
C VAL A 131 3.94 9.27 -10.40
N ARG A 132 4.69 8.61 -11.27
CA ARG A 132 4.88 9.04 -12.66
C ARG A 132 3.67 8.80 -13.54
N THR A 133 2.93 7.72 -13.33
CA THR A 133 1.92 7.24 -14.28
C THR A 133 0.49 7.30 -13.79
N CYS A 134 0.26 7.39 -12.48
CA CYS A 134 -1.09 7.42 -11.93
C CYS A 134 -1.70 8.82 -12.08
N PRO A 135 -2.87 8.95 -12.71
CA PRO A 135 -3.52 10.25 -12.86
C PRO A 135 -4.16 10.78 -11.57
N ILE A 136 -4.32 9.91 -10.58
CA ILE A 136 -4.89 10.26 -9.28
C ILE A 136 -3.75 10.77 -8.38
N PRO A 137 -3.96 11.79 -7.55
CA PRO A 137 -2.95 12.27 -6.60
C PRO A 137 -2.35 11.13 -5.76
N VAL A 138 -1.04 11.16 -5.58
CA VAL A 138 -0.32 10.12 -4.85
C VAL A 138 0.35 10.73 -3.62
N LEU A 139 0.02 10.19 -2.46
CA LEU A 139 0.66 10.53 -1.20
C LEU A 139 1.69 9.44 -0.89
N THR A 140 2.96 9.79 -1.00
CA THR A 140 4.06 8.89 -0.62
C THR A 140 4.55 9.23 0.78
N VAL A 141 4.72 8.22 1.60
CA VAL A 141 5.13 8.39 3.00
C VAL A 141 6.39 7.57 3.27
N ARG A 142 7.45 8.24 3.67
CA ARG A 142 8.70 7.57 4.03
C ARG A 142 8.58 6.93 5.40
N GLN A 143 9.01 5.68 5.53
CA GLN A 143 9.17 5.04 6.83
C GLN A 143 10.36 5.67 7.56
N LEU A 144 10.16 6.05 8.81
CA LEU A 144 11.21 6.61 9.64
C LEU A 144 11.97 5.49 10.36
N THR A 145 13.26 5.70 10.52
CA THR A 145 14.13 4.84 11.34
C THR A 145 14.45 5.56 12.66
N ASP A 146 15.05 4.86 13.60
CA ASP A 146 15.46 5.45 14.87
C ASP A 146 16.51 6.57 14.70
N GLU A 147 17.23 6.55 13.58
CA GLU A 147 18.23 7.58 13.24
C GLU A 147 17.61 8.83 12.59
N ASP A 148 16.40 8.75 12.09
CA ASP A 148 15.74 9.90 11.48
C ASP A 148 15.31 10.90 12.55
N PRO A 149 15.52 12.20 12.32
CA PRO A 149 15.02 13.20 13.26
C PRO A 149 13.51 13.08 13.35
N ARG A 150 13.02 12.79 14.53
CA ARG A 150 11.59 12.79 14.80
C ARG A 150 11.10 14.22 14.60
N ARG A 151 9.95 14.33 13.98
CA ARG A 151 9.29 15.60 13.81
C ARG A 151 9.15 16.23 15.19
N THR A 152 9.97 17.22 15.46
CA THR A 152 9.81 18.00 16.67
C THR A 152 8.46 18.68 16.56
N THR A 153 7.54 18.30 17.41
CA THR A 153 6.25 18.99 17.51
C THR A 153 6.56 20.40 17.98
N ILE A 154 6.36 21.32 17.10
CA ILE A 154 6.47 22.75 17.45
C ILE A 154 5.23 23.11 18.25
#